data_0d4905e6faf0b4fda67fb604b6f1d822
#
_entry.id   0d4905e6faf0b4fda67fb604b6f1d822
#
_cell.length_a   1.000
_cell.length_b   1.000
_cell.length_c   1.000
_cell.angle_alpha   90.00
_cell.angle_beta   90.00
_cell.angle_gamma   90.00
#
_symmetry.space_group_name_H-M   'P 1'
#
loop_
_entity.id
_entity.type
_entity.pdbx_description
1 polymer ?
#
loop_
_entity_poly.entity_id
_entity_poly.type
_entity_poly.pdbx_seq_one_letter_code
_entity_poly.pdbx_strand_id
1 'polypeptide(L)'
;LSGLRMQEPNEAMVMLFFGKYCGTFKKTGFYWVNFLLTSKRVSLRARNLNVDPIKVNDKTGNPILIGQILVWKLKDTYKAMFEIDSQTMAGGTNGQVGVTVSGRMKAFESFVRVQSDAALREVAGMFAYDDNDDTKSNELTLRSGGSEINEILLKKLNDRLEMSGLEVVEARINYLA
;
A
#
# COMPACT_ATOMS: atom_id res chain seq x y z
N LEU A 1 -34.36 16.41 0.77
CA LEU A 1 -33.75 15.18 0.18
C LEU A 1 -32.23 15.04 0.43
N SER A 2 -31.69 15.77 1.41
CA SER A 2 -30.21 15.83 1.63
C SER A 2 -29.59 14.60 2.31
N GLY A 3 -30.35 13.58 2.64
CA GLY A 3 -29.88 12.37 3.33
C GLY A 3 -29.72 11.13 2.45
N LEU A 4 -30.12 11.18 1.17
CA LEU A 4 -30.02 10.02 0.28
C LEU A 4 -28.59 9.86 -0.22
N ARG A 5 -27.99 8.70 0.03
CA ARG A 5 -26.65 8.34 -0.40
C ARG A 5 -26.68 7.05 -1.23
N MET A 6 -25.98 7.07 -2.35
CA MET A 6 -25.75 5.89 -3.19
C MET A 6 -24.38 5.30 -2.87
N GLN A 7 -24.34 3.99 -2.66
CA GLN A 7 -23.13 3.24 -2.40
C GLN A 7 -22.82 2.33 -3.59
N GLU A 8 -21.64 2.52 -4.19
CA GLU A 8 -21.17 1.69 -5.29
C GLU A 8 -20.57 0.36 -4.80
N PRO A 9 -20.55 -0.67 -5.66
CA PRO A 9 -19.87 -1.92 -5.34
C PRO A 9 -18.37 -1.69 -5.06
N ASN A 10 -17.84 -2.41 -4.06
CA ASN A 10 -16.44 -2.31 -3.65
C ASN A 10 -15.99 -0.91 -3.22
N GLU A 11 -16.92 -0.15 -2.68
CA GLU A 11 -16.63 1.08 -1.94
C GLU A 11 -17.07 0.92 -0.49
N ALA A 12 -16.41 1.62 0.40
CA ALA A 12 -16.81 1.75 1.79
C ALA A 12 -17.10 3.21 2.12
N MET A 13 -18.13 3.42 2.90
CA MET A 13 -18.50 4.72 3.45
C MET A 13 -18.20 4.74 4.94
N VAL A 14 -17.24 5.56 5.34
CA VAL A 14 -16.89 5.80 6.73
C VAL A 14 -17.74 6.94 7.25
N MET A 15 -18.51 6.68 8.30
CA MET A 15 -19.43 7.66 8.90
C MET A 15 -18.86 8.25 10.18
N LEU A 16 -18.92 9.56 10.27
CA LEU A 16 -18.48 10.36 11.41
C LEU A 16 -19.64 11.20 11.94
N PHE A 17 -19.84 11.16 13.25
CA PHE A 17 -20.79 12.04 13.94
C PHE A 17 -20.01 13.03 14.80
N PHE A 18 -20.06 14.32 14.42
CA PHE A 18 -19.27 15.38 15.06
C PHE A 18 -17.80 15.03 15.29
N GLY A 19 -17.17 14.39 14.28
CA GLY A 19 -15.77 13.95 14.35
C GLY A 19 -15.54 12.59 15.02
N LYS A 20 -16.56 11.98 15.62
CA LYS A 20 -16.49 10.65 16.23
C LYS A 20 -16.82 9.57 15.18
N TYR A 21 -16.00 8.54 15.10
CA TYR A 21 -16.27 7.38 14.24
C TYR A 21 -17.52 6.63 14.68
N CYS A 22 -18.49 6.46 13.79
CA CYS A 22 -19.73 5.73 14.04
C CYS A 22 -19.81 4.38 13.37
N GLY A 23 -18.99 4.12 12.38
CA GLY A 23 -18.96 2.86 11.67
C GLY A 23 -18.59 2.99 10.20
N THR A 24 -18.37 1.84 9.56
CA THR A 24 -18.09 1.73 8.13
C THR A 24 -19.17 0.93 7.46
N PHE A 25 -19.74 1.49 6.40
CA PHE A 25 -20.80 0.88 5.62
C PHE A 25 -20.24 0.37 4.29
N LYS A 26 -20.41 -0.93 4.01
CA LYS A 26 -19.83 -1.62 2.84
C LYS A 26 -20.89 -2.16 1.88
N LYS A 27 -22.18 -2.14 2.27
CA LYS A 27 -23.27 -2.69 1.43
C LYS A 27 -23.63 -1.74 0.30
N THR A 28 -23.82 -2.29 -0.90
CA THR A 28 -24.27 -1.57 -2.10
C THR A 28 -25.74 -1.19 -2.01
N GLY A 29 -26.10 -0.06 -2.58
CA GLY A 29 -27.49 0.36 -2.69
C GLY A 29 -27.74 1.81 -2.35
N PHE A 30 -29.02 2.18 -2.23
CA PHE A 30 -29.45 3.50 -1.80
C PHE A 30 -29.80 3.47 -0.32
N TYR A 31 -29.24 4.41 0.41
CA TYR A 31 -29.46 4.52 1.84
C TYR A 31 -29.80 5.94 2.22
N TRP A 32 -30.71 6.05 3.17
CA TRP A 32 -30.99 7.31 3.81
C TRP A 32 -30.10 7.43 5.05
N VAL A 33 -29.22 8.40 5.03
CA VAL A 33 -28.27 8.68 6.13
C VAL A 33 -28.65 10.00 6.77
N ASN A 34 -28.63 10.05 8.10
CA ASN A 34 -28.88 11.28 8.83
C ASN A 34 -27.95 12.39 8.34
N PHE A 35 -28.50 13.58 8.06
CA PHE A 35 -27.76 14.72 7.52
C PHE A 35 -26.65 15.24 8.47
N LEU A 36 -26.74 14.92 9.77
CA LEU A 36 -25.71 15.25 10.76
C LEU A 36 -24.46 14.35 10.68
N LEU A 37 -24.52 13.25 9.94
CA LEU A 37 -23.40 12.35 9.74
C LEU A 37 -22.54 12.81 8.56
N THR A 38 -21.28 13.08 8.83
CA THR A 38 -20.29 13.29 7.78
C THR A 38 -19.84 11.95 7.24
N SER A 39 -19.92 11.76 5.92
CA SER A 39 -19.52 10.52 5.27
C SER A 39 -18.29 10.74 4.41
N LYS A 40 -17.30 9.85 4.54
CA LYS A 40 -16.11 9.79 3.68
C LYS A 40 -16.09 8.46 2.95
N ARG A 41 -16.00 8.49 1.63
CA ARG A 41 -15.92 7.27 0.79
C ARG A 41 -14.49 6.90 0.46
N VAL A 42 -14.23 5.60 0.43
CA VAL A 42 -12.96 5.01 0.02
C VAL A 42 -13.22 3.80 -0.88
N SER A 43 -12.31 3.50 -1.77
CA SER A 43 -12.40 2.32 -2.65
C SER A 43 -11.76 1.11 -1.97
N LEU A 44 -12.44 -0.04 -2.03
CA LEU A 44 -11.92 -1.33 -1.57
C LEU A 44 -11.32 -2.16 -2.71
N ARG A 45 -11.30 -1.61 -3.92
CA ARG A 45 -10.78 -2.30 -5.11
C ARG A 45 -9.28 -2.46 -5.01
N ALA A 46 -8.77 -3.61 -5.46
CA ALA A 46 -7.34 -3.83 -5.61
C ALA A 46 -6.77 -2.89 -6.69
N ARG A 47 -5.59 -2.35 -6.43
CA ARG A 47 -4.88 -1.42 -7.32
C ARG A 47 -3.47 -1.87 -7.58
N ASN A 48 -3.02 -1.66 -8.80
CA ASN A 48 -1.64 -1.89 -9.19
C ASN A 48 -0.79 -0.66 -8.88
N LEU A 49 0.39 -0.89 -8.35
CA LEU A 49 1.41 0.12 -8.14
C LEU A 49 2.71 -0.37 -8.78
N ASN A 50 3.16 0.34 -9.78
CA ASN A 50 4.49 0.16 -10.35
C ASN A 50 5.45 1.11 -9.63
N VAL A 51 6.44 0.54 -8.97
CA VAL A 51 7.49 1.29 -8.27
C VAL A 51 8.71 1.37 -9.17
N ASP A 52 9.12 2.59 -9.48
CA ASP A 52 10.29 2.83 -10.31
C ASP A 52 11.55 2.20 -9.69
N PRO A 53 12.49 1.72 -10.51
CA PRO A 53 13.73 1.13 -10.02
C PRO A 53 14.49 2.09 -9.09
N ILE A 54 14.89 1.59 -7.94
CA ILE A 54 15.70 2.32 -6.97
C ILE A 54 17.10 1.72 -6.89
N LYS A 55 18.08 2.57 -6.64
CA LYS A 55 19.47 2.15 -6.41
C LYS A 55 19.63 1.73 -4.96
N VAL A 56 20.04 0.49 -4.76
CA VAL A 56 20.29 -0.12 -3.45
C VAL A 56 21.60 -0.91 -3.49
N ASN A 57 22.14 -1.22 -2.31
CA ASN A 57 23.27 -2.12 -2.20
C ASN A 57 22.77 -3.51 -1.80
N ASP A 58 23.34 -4.54 -2.41
CA ASP A 58 23.09 -5.93 -2.03
C ASP A 58 23.83 -6.30 -0.73
N LYS A 59 23.71 -7.55 -0.28
CA LYS A 59 24.37 -8.09 0.91
C LYS A 59 25.91 -7.92 0.87
N THR A 60 26.50 -7.95 -0.31
CA THR A 60 27.95 -7.81 -0.53
C THR A 60 28.41 -6.37 -0.71
N GLY A 61 27.46 -5.42 -0.76
CA GLY A 61 27.74 -4.01 -0.94
C GLY A 61 27.79 -3.55 -2.40
N ASN A 62 27.42 -4.39 -3.35
CA ASN A 62 27.35 -4.01 -4.76
C ASN A 62 26.14 -3.11 -5.02
N PRO A 63 26.27 -2.00 -5.74
CA PRO A 63 25.13 -1.17 -6.11
C PRO A 63 24.33 -1.85 -7.22
N ILE A 64 23.03 -2.01 -7.00
CA ILE A 64 22.07 -2.58 -7.95
C ILE A 64 20.87 -1.66 -8.13
N LEU A 65 20.23 -1.75 -9.29
CA LEU A 65 18.92 -1.16 -9.56
C LEU A 65 17.85 -2.24 -9.43
N ILE A 66 16.87 -2.01 -8.58
CA ILE A 66 15.80 -2.95 -8.34
C ILE A 66 14.45 -2.25 -8.36
N GLY A 67 13.52 -2.78 -9.14
CA GLY A 67 12.15 -2.32 -9.25
C GLY A 67 11.15 -3.40 -8.86
N GLN A 68 9.93 -2.98 -8.52
CA GLN A 68 8.89 -3.90 -8.10
C GLN A 68 7.51 -3.46 -8.61
N ILE A 69 6.61 -4.43 -8.75
CA ILE A 69 5.20 -4.23 -8.99
C ILE A 69 4.42 -4.79 -7.81
N LEU A 70 3.47 -4.02 -7.33
CA LEU A 70 2.61 -4.37 -6.20
C LEU A 70 1.15 -4.34 -6.62
N VAL A 71 0.36 -5.24 -6.04
CA VAL A 71 -1.11 -5.15 -6.00
C VAL A 71 -1.52 -4.96 -4.55
N TRP A 72 -2.18 -3.86 -4.26
CA TRP A 72 -2.61 -3.51 -2.91
C TRP A 72 -4.09 -3.14 -2.85
N LYS A 73 -4.67 -3.27 -1.68
CA LYS A 73 -6.06 -2.90 -1.40
C LYS A 73 -6.21 -2.40 0.03
N LEU A 74 -7.34 -1.77 0.29
CA LEU A 74 -7.75 -1.37 1.63
C LEU A 74 -8.39 -2.56 2.35
N LYS A 75 -7.87 -2.91 3.52
CA LYS A 75 -8.37 -3.99 4.37
C LYS A 75 -9.20 -3.46 5.54
N ASP A 76 -8.66 -2.52 6.27
CA ASP A 76 -9.29 -1.88 7.43
C ASP A 76 -9.47 -0.39 7.19
N THR A 77 -10.71 0.03 7.00
CA THR A 77 -11.05 1.42 6.70
C THR A 77 -10.82 2.35 7.88
N TYR A 78 -11.01 1.88 9.12
CA TYR A 78 -10.77 2.68 10.32
C TYR A 78 -9.28 3.03 10.44
N LYS A 79 -8.41 2.04 10.40
CA LYS A 79 -6.95 2.25 10.48
C LYS A 79 -6.47 3.18 9.37
N ALA A 80 -6.89 2.92 8.13
CA ALA A 80 -6.46 3.73 6.99
C ALA A 80 -6.90 5.19 7.07
N MET A 81 -8.06 5.46 7.65
CA MET A 81 -8.60 6.81 7.72
C MET A 81 -8.14 7.62 8.93
N PHE A 82 -7.76 6.97 10.02
CA PHE A 82 -7.51 7.63 11.30
C PHE A 82 -6.12 7.37 11.89
N GLU A 83 -5.45 6.30 11.50
CA GLU A 83 -4.12 5.97 12.02
C GLU A 83 -2.99 6.47 11.11
N ILE A 84 -3.31 6.82 9.86
CA ILE A 84 -2.34 7.39 8.93
C ILE A 84 -2.61 8.89 8.82
N ASP A 85 -1.60 9.71 9.08
CA ASP A 85 -1.70 11.15 8.88
C ASP A 85 -1.72 11.48 7.39
N SER A 86 -2.81 12.09 6.96
CA SER A 86 -3.00 12.51 5.57
C SER A 86 -1.96 13.55 5.11
N GLN A 87 -1.36 14.30 6.02
CA GLN A 87 -0.31 15.26 5.71
C GLN A 87 1.03 14.56 5.45
N THR A 88 1.31 13.48 6.16
CA THR A 88 2.50 12.65 5.93
C THR A 88 2.41 11.90 4.60
N MET A 89 1.19 11.62 4.15
CA MET A 89 0.93 10.98 2.85
C MET A 89 0.99 11.95 1.67
N ALA A 90 0.64 13.21 1.91
CA ALA A 90 0.64 14.25 0.89
C ALA A 90 1.95 15.03 0.92
N GLY A 91 3.01 14.47 0.38
CA GLY A 91 4.24 15.25 0.04
C GLY A 91 4.00 16.28 -1.06
N GLY A 92 2.87 16.97 -1.09
CA GLY A 92 2.45 17.91 -2.14
C GLY A 92 1.37 18.86 -1.70
N THR A 93 1.75 20.03 -1.61
CA THR A 93 1.25 21.38 -1.79
C THR A 93 -0.18 21.62 -2.30
N ASN A 94 -1.25 20.97 -1.99
CA ASN A 94 -2.57 21.56 -2.26
C ASN A 94 -3.67 20.87 -1.41
N GLY A 95 -4.34 21.66 -0.58
CA GLY A 95 -5.35 21.26 0.39
C GLY A 95 -6.62 20.55 -0.12
N GLN A 96 -6.58 19.94 -1.30
CA GLN A 96 -7.71 19.20 -1.88
C GLN A 96 -7.54 17.67 -1.89
N VAL A 97 -6.40 17.15 -1.45
CA VAL A 97 -6.09 15.70 -1.54
C VAL A 97 -7.02 14.83 -0.67
N GLY A 98 -7.62 15.39 0.36
CA GLY A 98 -8.49 14.63 1.28
C GLY A 98 -9.99 14.63 0.96
N VAL A 99 -10.45 15.41 -0.02
CA VAL A 99 -11.90 15.64 -0.24
C VAL A 99 -12.55 14.58 -1.15
N THR A 100 -11.84 14.10 -2.15
CA THR A 100 -12.36 13.12 -3.11
C THR A 100 -11.89 11.70 -2.82
N VAL A 101 -12.64 10.69 -3.30
CA VAL A 101 -12.23 9.28 -3.23
C VAL A 101 -10.88 9.10 -3.91
N SER A 102 -10.70 9.66 -5.09
CA SER A 102 -9.44 9.60 -5.86
C SER A 102 -8.27 10.21 -5.10
N GLY A 103 -8.48 11.36 -4.45
CA GLY A 103 -7.43 12.03 -3.65
C GLY A 103 -6.99 11.17 -2.46
N ARG A 104 -7.92 10.56 -1.73
CA ARG A 104 -7.60 9.66 -0.62
C ARG A 104 -6.85 8.42 -1.09
N MET A 105 -7.28 7.83 -2.19
CA MET A 105 -6.62 6.65 -2.75
C MET A 105 -5.19 6.96 -3.23
N LYS A 106 -4.95 8.15 -3.77
CA LYS A 106 -3.58 8.62 -4.10
C LYS A 106 -2.71 8.79 -2.86
N ALA A 107 -3.28 9.30 -1.76
CA ALA A 107 -2.56 9.42 -0.50
C ALA A 107 -2.17 8.05 0.05
N PHE A 108 -3.06 7.07 0.02
CA PHE A 108 -2.76 5.69 0.41
C PHE A 108 -1.70 5.05 -0.51
N GLU A 109 -1.78 5.29 -1.81
CA GLU A 109 -0.79 4.84 -2.79
C GLU A 109 0.60 5.40 -2.48
N SER A 110 0.70 6.68 -2.16
CA SER A 110 1.97 7.32 -1.77
C SER A 110 2.55 6.69 -0.51
N PHE A 111 1.71 6.40 0.48
CA PHE A 111 2.14 5.70 1.69
C PHE A 111 2.65 4.28 1.38
N VAL A 112 1.91 3.50 0.58
CA VAL A 112 2.35 2.18 0.13
C VAL A 112 3.68 2.26 -0.62
N ARG A 113 3.86 3.25 -1.48
CA ARG A 113 5.11 3.46 -2.22
C ARG A 113 6.30 3.66 -1.30
N VAL A 114 6.18 4.55 -0.32
CA VAL A 114 7.26 4.80 0.65
C VAL A 114 7.60 3.54 1.46
N GLN A 115 6.58 2.83 1.95
CA GLN A 115 6.78 1.59 2.69
C GLN A 115 7.37 0.48 1.81
N SER A 116 6.99 0.44 0.53
CA SER A 116 7.51 -0.52 -0.43
C SER A 116 8.98 -0.29 -0.75
N ASP A 117 9.41 0.96 -0.88
CA ASP A 117 10.82 1.30 -1.07
C ASP A 117 11.66 0.87 0.13
N ALA A 118 11.16 1.10 1.34
CA ALA A 118 11.83 0.69 2.57
C ALA A 118 11.95 -0.84 2.69
N ALA A 119 10.87 -1.57 2.39
CA ALA A 119 10.88 -3.04 2.39
C ALA A 119 11.81 -3.61 1.33
N LEU A 120 11.82 -3.02 0.14
CA LEU A 120 12.68 -3.44 -0.95
C LEU A 120 14.18 -3.26 -0.63
N ARG A 121 14.54 -2.14 0.00
CA ARG A 121 15.91 -1.90 0.47
C ARG A 121 16.33 -2.92 1.53
N GLU A 122 15.43 -3.24 2.45
CA GLU A 122 15.69 -4.23 3.49
C GLU A 122 15.90 -5.63 2.89
N VAL A 123 15.02 -6.05 1.99
CA VAL A 123 15.14 -7.36 1.32
C VAL A 123 16.38 -7.42 0.43
N ALA A 124 16.67 -6.38 -0.34
CA ALA A 124 17.87 -6.33 -1.18
C ALA A 124 19.16 -6.44 -0.35
N GLY A 125 19.20 -5.85 0.84
CA GLY A 125 20.35 -5.96 1.76
C GLY A 125 20.51 -7.33 2.41
N MET A 126 19.50 -8.19 2.35
CA MET A 126 19.54 -9.55 2.93
C MET A 126 20.17 -10.59 1.98
N PHE A 127 20.15 -10.35 0.67
CA PHE A 127 20.55 -11.30 -0.36
C PHE A 127 21.65 -10.72 -1.25
N ALA A 128 22.58 -11.57 -1.68
CA ALA A 128 23.54 -11.21 -2.71
C ALA A 128 22.86 -11.12 -4.08
N TYR A 129 23.37 -10.28 -4.98
CA TYR A 129 22.87 -10.17 -6.34
C TYR A 129 23.02 -11.47 -7.13
N ASP A 130 24.23 -12.02 -7.09
CA ASP A 130 24.61 -13.27 -7.77
C ASP A 130 25.66 -14.01 -6.94
N ASP A 131 25.71 -15.30 -7.09
CA ASP A 131 26.70 -16.15 -6.45
C ASP A 131 27.95 -16.22 -7.34
N ASN A 132 29.01 -15.50 -6.96
CA ASN A 132 30.26 -15.50 -7.69
C ASN A 132 31.20 -16.67 -7.31
N ASP A 133 30.80 -17.50 -6.36
CA ASP A 133 31.58 -18.64 -5.87
C ASP A 133 30.92 -19.96 -6.25
N ASP A 134 31.50 -20.66 -7.20
CA ASP A 134 31.09 -21.99 -7.66
C ASP A 134 31.09 -23.11 -6.58
N THR A 135 31.40 -22.77 -5.33
CA THR A 135 31.60 -23.71 -4.23
C THR A 135 30.53 -23.75 -3.16
N LYS A 136 29.54 -22.80 -3.17
CA LYS A 136 28.44 -22.79 -2.20
C LYS A 136 27.09 -22.58 -2.88
N SER A 137 26.67 -23.55 -3.63
CA SER A 137 25.51 -23.53 -4.53
C SER A 137 24.14 -23.58 -3.85
N ASN A 138 23.99 -23.19 -2.58
CA ASN A 138 22.71 -23.31 -1.88
C ASN A 138 22.21 -22.03 -1.20
N GLU A 139 22.85 -20.88 -1.40
CA GLU A 139 22.32 -19.59 -0.92
C GLU A 139 21.41 -18.97 -1.98
N LEU A 140 20.24 -18.52 -1.53
CA LEU A 140 19.31 -17.74 -2.36
C LEU A 140 19.94 -16.41 -2.75
N THR A 141 19.99 -16.13 -4.05
CA THR A 141 20.42 -14.82 -4.57
C THR A 141 19.23 -14.06 -5.13
N LEU A 142 19.35 -12.76 -5.29
CA LEU A 142 18.29 -11.92 -5.89
C LEU A 142 17.95 -12.38 -7.31
N ARG A 143 18.91 -12.95 -8.01
CA ARG A 143 18.74 -13.45 -9.38
C ARG A 143 18.10 -14.85 -9.46
N SER A 144 18.44 -15.74 -8.55
CA SER A 144 17.97 -17.14 -8.56
C SER A 144 16.72 -17.40 -7.74
N GLY A 145 16.51 -16.65 -6.67
CA GLY A 145 15.46 -16.88 -5.67
C GLY A 145 14.13 -16.15 -5.91
N GLY A 146 13.76 -15.88 -7.17
CA GLY A 146 12.66 -14.96 -7.51
C GLY A 146 11.34 -15.19 -6.77
N SER A 147 10.82 -16.43 -6.67
CA SER A 147 9.54 -16.69 -5.98
C SER A 147 9.65 -16.58 -4.47
N GLU A 148 10.72 -17.11 -3.89
CA GLU A 148 10.93 -17.09 -2.44
C GLU A 148 11.21 -15.68 -1.92
N ILE A 149 11.96 -14.90 -2.68
CA ILE A 149 12.24 -13.50 -2.38
C ILE A 149 10.96 -12.66 -2.47
N ASN A 150 10.11 -12.92 -3.47
CA ASN A 150 8.82 -12.26 -3.58
C ASN A 150 7.90 -12.56 -2.39
N GLU A 151 7.91 -13.77 -1.85
CA GLU A 151 7.17 -14.13 -0.64
C GLU A 151 7.71 -13.40 0.60
N ILE A 152 9.02 -13.31 0.75
CA ILE A 152 9.66 -12.56 1.84
C ILE A 152 9.33 -11.08 1.74
N LEU A 153 9.39 -10.52 0.54
CA LEU A 153 9.02 -9.13 0.26
C LEU A 153 7.55 -8.87 0.61
N LEU A 154 6.65 -9.76 0.19
CA LEU A 154 5.22 -9.67 0.50
C LEU A 154 4.96 -9.67 2.00
N LYS A 155 5.60 -10.57 2.74
CA LYS A 155 5.49 -10.65 4.20
C LYS A 155 6.01 -9.37 4.87
N LYS A 156 7.17 -8.89 4.49
CA LYS A 156 7.76 -7.64 5.01
C LYS A 156 6.87 -6.44 4.76
N LEU A 157 6.28 -6.34 3.57
CA LEU A 157 5.35 -5.28 3.21
C LEU A 157 4.09 -5.32 4.08
N ASN A 158 3.48 -6.48 4.25
CA ASN A 158 2.28 -6.62 5.05
C ASN A 158 2.53 -6.34 6.54
N ASP A 159 3.68 -6.76 7.08
CA ASP A 159 4.08 -6.44 8.45
C ASP A 159 4.21 -4.91 8.65
N ARG A 160 4.78 -4.20 7.69
CA ARG A 160 4.90 -2.73 7.72
C ARG A 160 3.56 -2.01 7.56
N LEU A 161 2.64 -2.56 6.78
CA LEU A 161 1.35 -1.95 6.46
C LEU A 161 0.24 -2.34 7.44
N GLU A 162 0.47 -3.25 8.37
CA GLU A 162 -0.54 -3.76 9.31
C GLU A 162 -1.21 -2.64 10.11
N MET A 163 -0.41 -1.70 10.63
CA MET A 163 -0.92 -0.55 11.38
C MET A 163 -1.74 0.43 10.53
N SER A 164 -1.53 0.44 9.22
CA SER A 164 -2.19 1.37 8.30
C SER A 164 -3.54 0.88 7.76
N GLY A 165 -3.90 -0.38 8.01
CA GLY A 165 -5.10 -0.99 7.45
C GLY A 165 -5.04 -1.25 5.94
N LEU A 166 -3.87 -1.12 5.33
CA LEU A 166 -3.60 -1.46 3.94
C LEU A 166 -3.01 -2.87 3.85
N GLU A 167 -3.27 -3.56 2.74
CA GLU A 167 -2.78 -4.91 2.49
C GLU A 167 -2.20 -5.00 1.08
N VAL A 168 -1.04 -5.61 0.95
CA VAL A 168 -0.46 -5.99 -0.33
C VAL A 168 -0.86 -7.43 -0.61
N VAL A 169 -1.54 -7.64 -1.73
CA VAL A 169 -2.01 -8.96 -2.18
C VAL A 169 -0.91 -9.71 -2.92
N GLU A 170 -0.13 -8.98 -3.70
CA GLU A 170 0.95 -9.52 -4.53
C GLU A 170 2.11 -8.52 -4.58
N ALA A 171 3.32 -9.03 -4.47
CA ALA A 171 4.55 -8.25 -4.64
C ALA A 171 5.52 -9.06 -5.51
N ARG A 172 6.04 -8.42 -6.56
CA ARG A 172 7.02 -9.03 -7.47
C ARG A 172 8.12 -8.04 -7.82
N ILE A 173 9.34 -8.53 -7.81
CA ILE A 173 10.47 -7.82 -8.40
C ILE A 173 10.33 -7.95 -9.91
N ASN A 174 10.25 -6.82 -10.60
CA ASN A 174 10.08 -6.77 -12.06
C ASN A 174 11.32 -6.27 -12.81
N TYR A 175 12.26 -5.68 -12.09
CA TYR A 175 13.49 -5.16 -12.64
C TYR A 175 14.66 -5.41 -11.70
N LEU A 176 15.75 -5.91 -12.24
CA LEU A 176 16.99 -6.17 -11.51
C LEU A 176 18.18 -5.98 -12.47
N ALA A 177 19.02 -5.01 -12.15
CA ALA A 177 20.20 -4.70 -12.95
C ALA A 177 21.42 -4.29 -12.10
#